data_d4ad0bfcd7c1bdc85ec208299e145aed
#
_entry.id   d4ad0bfcd7c1bdc85ec208299e145aed
#
_cell.length_a   1.000
_cell.length_b   1.000
_cell.length_c   1.000
_cell.angle_alpha   90.00
_cell.angle_beta   90.00
_cell.angle_gamma   90.00
#
_symmetry.space_group_name_H-M   'P 1'
#
loop_
_entity.id
_entity.type
_entity.pdbx_description
1 polymer ?
#
loop_
_entity_poly.entity_id
_entity_poly.type
_entity_poly.pdbx_seq_one_letter_code
_entity_poly.pdbx_strand_id
1 'polypeptide(L)'
;MTHYPVESTELMPEDFYERVFTHGYETYFNQPKPEGLDQSFIWQMKDGERLVAAMDGKIRYQAMKIENLAIDPDYQGQRLGSQFIDYAKDYARQIGVTSILLTTRTYQAKDFHVKHGFEVYGFLEDVPMPGVGVYYMIYRLK
;
A
#
# COMPACT_ATOMS: atom_id res chain seq x y z
N MET A 1 -7.66 7.12 -39.81
CA MET A 1 -7.56 7.07 -38.33
C MET A 1 -7.68 8.47 -37.75
N THR A 2 -8.57 8.67 -36.85
CA THR A 2 -8.77 9.98 -36.20
C THR A 2 -7.69 10.21 -35.13
N HIS A 3 -7.12 11.40 -35.14
CA HIS A 3 -6.15 11.81 -34.14
C HIS A 3 -6.82 12.70 -33.10
N TYR A 4 -6.62 12.39 -31.80
CA TYR A 4 -7.15 13.16 -30.71
C TYR A 4 -5.98 13.76 -29.93
N PRO A 5 -5.87 15.09 -29.82
CA PRO A 5 -4.79 15.70 -29.06
C PRO A 5 -4.86 15.31 -27.57
N VAL A 6 -3.69 15.03 -26.98
CA VAL A 6 -3.59 14.83 -25.53
C VAL A 6 -3.49 16.18 -24.86
N GLU A 7 -4.27 16.38 -23.81
CA GLU A 7 -4.23 17.62 -23.04
C GLU A 7 -4.11 17.33 -21.55
N SER A 8 -3.51 18.26 -20.82
CA SER A 8 -3.39 18.15 -19.37
C SER A 8 -4.64 18.67 -18.69
N THR A 9 -4.97 18.09 -17.52
CA THR A 9 -6.08 18.52 -16.70
C THR A 9 -5.73 18.35 -15.23
N GLU A 10 -6.35 19.13 -14.36
CA GLU A 10 -6.24 18.97 -12.91
C GLU A 10 -7.42 18.21 -12.33
N LEU A 11 -8.40 17.86 -13.16
CA LEU A 11 -9.59 17.14 -12.73
C LEU A 11 -9.41 15.65 -12.94
N MET A 12 -9.47 14.88 -11.85
CA MET A 12 -9.43 13.42 -11.94
C MET A 12 -10.74 12.90 -12.55
N PRO A 13 -10.71 12.23 -13.68
CA PRO A 13 -11.94 11.74 -14.34
C PRO A 13 -12.42 10.43 -13.73
N GLU A 14 -12.82 10.45 -12.47
CA GLU A 14 -13.14 9.24 -11.70
C GLU A 14 -14.29 8.45 -12.30
N ASP A 15 -15.37 9.11 -12.70
CA ASP A 15 -16.53 8.43 -13.29
C ASP A 15 -16.19 7.77 -14.61
N PHE A 16 -15.33 8.41 -15.39
CA PHE A 16 -14.85 7.84 -16.65
C PHE A 16 -14.05 6.55 -16.40
N TYR A 17 -13.10 6.60 -15.46
CA TYR A 17 -12.31 5.43 -15.12
C TYR A 17 -13.21 4.29 -14.61
N GLU A 18 -14.12 4.59 -13.71
CA GLU A 18 -15.01 3.57 -13.16
C GLU A 18 -15.85 2.92 -14.26
N ARG A 19 -16.40 3.70 -15.16
CA ARG A 19 -17.21 3.16 -16.28
C ARG A 19 -16.38 2.26 -17.18
N VAL A 20 -15.20 2.70 -17.56
CA VAL A 20 -14.34 1.95 -18.48
C VAL A 20 -13.83 0.67 -17.82
N PHE A 21 -13.36 0.75 -16.58
CA PHE A 21 -12.82 -0.42 -15.89
C PHE A 21 -13.90 -1.42 -15.51
N THR A 22 -15.09 -0.95 -15.15
CA THR A 22 -16.24 -1.83 -14.91
C THR A 22 -16.63 -2.56 -16.20
N HIS A 23 -16.67 -1.85 -17.32
CA HIS A 23 -16.94 -2.48 -18.62
C HIS A 23 -15.90 -3.56 -18.95
N GLY A 24 -14.62 -3.30 -18.71
CA GLY A 24 -13.57 -4.28 -18.92
C GLY A 24 -13.74 -5.53 -18.07
N TYR A 25 -14.05 -5.36 -16.79
CA TYR A 25 -14.29 -6.49 -15.90
C TYR A 25 -15.49 -7.32 -16.37
N GLU A 26 -16.61 -6.66 -16.63
CA GLU A 26 -17.88 -7.33 -16.99
C GLU A 26 -17.77 -8.03 -18.34
N THR A 27 -17.03 -7.46 -19.27
CA THR A 27 -16.79 -8.09 -20.56
C THR A 27 -15.93 -9.34 -20.42
N TYR A 28 -14.87 -9.26 -19.62
CA TYR A 28 -13.96 -10.39 -19.42
C TYR A 28 -14.60 -11.55 -18.68
N PHE A 29 -15.30 -11.25 -17.58
CA PHE A 29 -15.88 -12.28 -16.70
C PHE A 29 -17.33 -12.64 -17.05
N ASN A 30 -17.98 -11.85 -17.89
CA ASN A 30 -19.40 -12.02 -18.25
C ASN A 30 -20.30 -12.05 -17.01
N GLN A 31 -20.02 -11.16 -16.06
CA GLN A 31 -20.79 -11.02 -14.82
C GLN A 31 -20.56 -9.62 -14.24
N PRO A 32 -21.47 -9.14 -13.37
CA PRO A 32 -21.30 -7.82 -12.76
C PRO A 32 -20.00 -7.72 -11.96
N LYS A 33 -19.38 -6.54 -12.03
CA LYS A 33 -18.21 -6.26 -11.21
C LYS A 33 -18.62 -6.25 -9.73
N PRO A 34 -17.98 -7.05 -8.86
CA PRO A 34 -18.35 -7.07 -7.45
C PRO A 34 -17.98 -5.76 -6.76
N GLU A 35 -18.75 -5.41 -5.75
CA GLU A 35 -18.39 -4.34 -4.84
C GLU A 35 -17.32 -4.85 -3.87
N GLY A 36 -16.48 -3.94 -3.38
CA GLY A 36 -15.43 -4.28 -2.45
C GLY A 36 -15.00 -3.08 -1.62
N LEU A 37 -14.04 -3.30 -0.76
CA LEU A 37 -13.49 -2.23 0.06
C LEU A 37 -12.80 -1.20 -0.81
N ASP A 38 -12.93 0.07 -0.43
CA ASP A 38 -12.22 1.19 -1.04
C ASP A 38 -12.09 2.27 0.03
N GLN A 39 -11.00 2.22 0.80
CA GLN A 39 -10.80 3.12 1.92
C GLN A 39 -9.33 3.39 2.14
N SER A 40 -9.04 4.51 2.81
CA SER A 40 -7.70 4.86 3.26
C SER A 40 -7.62 4.69 4.76
N PHE A 41 -6.41 4.55 5.27
CA PHE A 41 -6.18 4.55 6.71
C PHE A 41 -4.97 5.41 7.04
N ILE A 42 -5.03 6.05 8.21
CA ILE A 42 -3.94 6.84 8.77
C ILE A 42 -3.90 6.53 10.26
N TRP A 43 -2.80 5.95 10.71
CA TRP A 43 -2.60 5.59 12.11
C TRP A 43 -1.36 6.27 12.67
N GLN A 44 -1.39 6.63 13.94
CA GLN A 44 -0.27 7.31 14.56
C GLN A 44 -0.10 6.87 16.01
N MET A 45 1.10 7.08 16.52
CA MET A 45 1.42 6.93 17.93
C MET A 45 1.99 8.24 18.45
N LYS A 46 1.61 8.61 19.65
CA LYS A 46 2.11 9.83 20.30
C LYS A 46 2.66 9.53 21.68
N ASP A 47 3.70 10.27 22.04
CA ASP A 47 4.19 10.37 23.42
C ASP A 47 3.72 11.72 23.94
N GLY A 48 2.65 11.73 24.74
CA GLY A 48 1.95 12.96 25.06
C GLY A 48 1.40 13.62 23.80
N GLU A 49 1.87 14.81 23.47
CA GLU A 49 1.47 15.51 22.23
C GLU A 49 2.48 15.33 21.10
N ARG A 50 3.61 14.70 21.37
CA ARG A 50 4.64 14.48 20.37
C ARG A 50 4.28 13.28 19.49
N LEU A 51 4.22 13.50 18.17
CA LEU A 51 4.07 12.42 17.20
C LEU A 51 5.38 11.63 17.14
N VAL A 52 5.33 10.33 17.37
CA VAL A 52 6.54 9.49 17.41
C VAL A 52 6.56 8.42 16.34
N ALA A 53 5.41 8.07 15.77
CA ALA A 53 5.33 7.07 14.71
C ALA A 53 4.04 7.25 13.93
N ALA A 54 4.07 6.91 12.64
CA ALA A 54 2.91 7.00 11.78
C ALA A 54 2.95 5.92 10.70
N MET A 55 1.78 5.47 10.29
CA MET A 55 1.59 4.55 9.18
C MET A 55 0.34 4.96 8.42
N ASP A 56 0.40 4.92 7.09
CA ASP A 56 -0.78 5.15 6.27
C ASP A 56 -0.78 4.22 5.06
N GLY A 57 -1.91 4.19 4.39
CA GLY A 57 -2.07 3.39 3.19
C GLY A 57 -3.49 3.37 2.68
N LYS A 58 -3.73 2.43 1.79
CA LYS A 58 -5.02 2.26 1.11
C LYS A 58 -5.42 0.80 1.09
N ILE A 59 -6.73 0.59 1.11
CA ILE A 59 -7.30 -0.75 1.05
C ILE A 59 -8.27 -0.77 -0.12
N ARG A 60 -8.06 -1.71 -1.03
CA ARG A 60 -8.98 -1.95 -2.16
C ARG A 60 -9.26 -3.44 -2.26
N TYR A 61 -10.53 -3.79 -2.29
CA TYR A 61 -10.96 -5.19 -2.31
C TYR A 61 -10.31 -5.95 -1.16
N GLN A 62 -9.50 -6.95 -1.45
CA GLN A 62 -8.84 -7.77 -0.44
C GLN A 62 -7.37 -7.41 -0.24
N ALA A 63 -6.93 -6.26 -0.77
CA ALA A 63 -5.53 -5.85 -0.70
C ALA A 63 -5.36 -4.57 0.12
N MET A 64 -4.46 -4.61 1.08
CA MET A 64 -4.00 -3.44 1.82
C MET A 64 -2.61 -3.06 1.30
N LYS A 65 -2.43 -1.81 0.94
CA LYS A 65 -1.12 -1.28 0.58
C LYS A 65 -0.67 -0.28 1.64
N ILE A 66 0.40 -0.60 2.33
CA ILE A 66 1.06 0.34 3.24
C ILE A 66 1.90 1.27 2.38
N GLU A 67 1.63 2.56 2.44
CA GLU A 67 2.36 3.55 1.65
C GLU A 67 3.49 4.19 2.44
N ASN A 68 3.26 4.49 3.71
CA ASN A 68 4.27 5.07 4.59
C ASN A 68 4.25 4.38 5.94
N LEU A 69 5.44 4.14 6.46
CA LEU A 69 5.66 3.68 7.83
C LEU A 69 6.93 4.37 8.33
N ALA A 70 6.80 5.19 9.34
CA ALA A 70 7.93 5.96 9.85
C ALA A 70 7.92 5.96 11.38
N ILE A 71 9.11 5.77 11.96
CA ILE A 71 9.34 5.83 13.40
C ILE A 71 10.35 6.95 13.65
N ASP A 72 10.02 7.86 14.56
CA ASP A 72 10.95 8.92 14.97
C ASP A 72 12.28 8.30 15.41
N PRO A 73 13.44 8.79 14.93
CA PRO A 73 14.74 8.23 15.31
C PRO A 73 14.98 8.14 16.81
N ASP A 74 14.44 9.08 17.59
CA ASP A 74 14.58 9.07 19.05
C ASP A 74 13.79 7.94 19.73
N TYR A 75 12.88 7.30 19.00
CA TYR A 75 12.01 6.25 19.51
C TYR A 75 12.27 4.90 18.87
N GLN A 76 13.31 4.77 18.08
CA GLN A 76 13.71 3.49 17.50
C GLN A 76 14.24 2.55 18.59
N GLY A 77 14.14 1.24 18.35
CA GLY A 77 14.54 0.25 19.33
C GLY A 77 13.48 -0.09 20.38
N GLN A 78 12.29 0.51 20.29
CA GLN A 78 11.18 0.25 21.22
C GLN A 78 10.08 -0.62 20.61
N ARG A 79 10.33 -1.24 19.46
CA ARG A 79 9.41 -2.14 18.76
C ARG A 79 8.13 -1.46 18.27
N LEU A 80 8.16 -0.15 18.01
CA LEU A 80 6.97 0.56 17.54
C LEU A 80 6.58 0.12 16.12
N GLY A 81 7.58 -0.15 15.26
CA GLY A 81 7.33 -0.69 13.92
C GLY A 81 6.65 -2.06 13.97
N SER A 82 7.11 -2.94 14.83
CA SER A 82 6.48 -4.25 15.04
C SER A 82 5.04 -4.12 15.54
N GLN A 83 4.80 -3.19 16.45
CA GLN A 83 3.45 -2.92 16.96
C GLN A 83 2.53 -2.45 15.84
N PHE A 84 2.99 -1.58 14.94
CA PHE A 84 2.21 -1.16 13.79
C PHE A 84 1.92 -2.30 12.82
N ILE A 85 2.92 -3.11 12.51
CA ILE A 85 2.72 -4.25 11.58
C ILE A 85 1.73 -5.24 12.16
N ASP A 86 1.82 -5.54 13.47
CA ASP A 86 0.87 -6.44 14.12
C ASP A 86 -0.55 -5.85 14.10
N TYR A 87 -0.67 -4.56 14.35
CA TYR A 87 -1.95 -3.85 14.28
C TYR A 87 -2.53 -3.93 12.86
N ALA A 88 -1.72 -3.71 11.84
CA ALA A 88 -2.16 -3.77 10.45
C ALA A 88 -2.65 -5.18 10.08
N LYS A 89 -1.93 -6.22 10.51
CA LYS A 89 -2.35 -7.61 10.27
C LYS A 89 -3.68 -7.94 10.95
N ASP A 90 -3.85 -7.51 12.19
CA ASP A 90 -5.10 -7.74 12.93
C ASP A 90 -6.27 -7.00 12.29
N TYR A 91 -6.06 -5.74 11.92
CA TYR A 91 -7.08 -4.94 11.24
C TYR A 91 -7.44 -5.58 9.90
N ALA A 92 -6.45 -6.00 9.12
CA ALA A 92 -6.67 -6.67 7.84
C ALA A 92 -7.54 -7.91 7.99
N ARG A 93 -7.25 -8.74 9.00
CA ARG A 93 -8.06 -9.94 9.26
C ARG A 93 -9.51 -9.59 9.58
N GLN A 94 -9.71 -8.55 10.40
CA GLN A 94 -11.07 -8.14 10.82
C GLN A 94 -11.93 -7.70 9.66
N ILE A 95 -11.37 -7.05 8.65
CA ILE A 95 -12.13 -6.52 7.51
C ILE A 95 -12.07 -7.38 6.26
N GLY A 96 -11.44 -8.54 6.31
CA GLY A 96 -11.40 -9.48 5.19
C GLY A 96 -10.30 -9.23 4.17
N VAL A 97 -9.28 -8.46 4.51
CA VAL A 97 -8.09 -8.30 3.67
C VAL A 97 -7.24 -9.56 3.74
N THR A 98 -6.77 -10.00 2.58
CA THR A 98 -5.99 -11.25 2.46
C THR A 98 -4.54 -11.02 2.05
N SER A 99 -4.19 -9.81 1.63
CA SER A 99 -2.82 -9.47 1.22
C SER A 99 -2.45 -8.09 1.70
N ILE A 100 -1.24 -7.94 2.22
CA ILE A 100 -0.64 -6.65 2.57
C ILE A 100 0.58 -6.46 1.68
N LEU A 101 0.64 -5.33 0.99
CA LEU A 101 1.71 -4.99 0.06
C LEU A 101 2.44 -3.75 0.56
N LEU A 102 3.74 -3.72 0.32
CA LEU A 102 4.54 -2.52 0.56
C LEU A 102 5.78 -2.52 -0.32
N THR A 103 6.42 -1.37 -0.40
CA THR A 103 7.74 -1.26 -0.99
C THR A 103 8.69 -0.69 0.05
N THR A 104 9.97 -1.09 -0.03
CA THR A 104 11.02 -0.54 0.82
C THR A 104 12.29 -0.37 0.01
N ARG A 105 13.04 0.68 0.31
CA ARG A 105 14.26 1.00 -0.42
C ARG A 105 15.47 0.35 0.22
N THR A 106 16.57 0.25 -0.52
CA THR A 106 17.80 -0.41 -0.06
C THR A 106 18.36 0.17 1.23
N TYR A 107 18.12 1.46 1.51
CA TYR A 107 18.58 2.10 2.74
C TYR A 107 17.54 2.05 3.87
N GLN A 108 16.42 1.34 3.66
CA GLN A 108 15.34 1.22 4.64
C GLN A 108 15.33 -0.16 5.28
N ALA A 109 14.17 -0.72 5.51
CA ALA A 109 13.96 -1.79 6.48
C ALA A 109 13.52 -3.13 5.87
N LYS A 110 14.14 -3.57 4.75
CA LYS A 110 13.77 -4.85 4.12
C LYS A 110 13.81 -6.00 5.12
N ASP A 111 14.88 -6.12 5.90
CA ASP A 111 15.04 -7.24 6.83
C ASP A 111 14.02 -7.22 7.96
N PHE A 112 13.62 -6.03 8.40
CA PHE A 112 12.54 -5.88 9.36
C PHE A 112 11.24 -6.49 8.81
N HIS A 113 10.89 -6.19 7.56
CA HIS A 113 9.68 -6.71 6.96
C HIS A 113 9.76 -8.23 6.71
N VAL A 114 10.93 -8.73 6.33
CA VAL A 114 11.14 -10.17 6.18
C VAL A 114 10.89 -10.89 7.51
N LYS A 115 11.38 -10.32 8.62
CA LYS A 115 11.14 -10.91 9.96
C LYS A 115 9.66 -10.93 10.33
N HIS A 116 8.86 -10.02 9.77
CA HIS A 116 7.42 -9.99 9.99
C HIS A 116 6.64 -10.82 8.97
N GLY A 117 7.32 -11.67 8.20
CA GLY A 117 6.69 -12.61 7.29
C GLY A 117 6.43 -12.08 5.88
N PHE A 118 6.91 -10.89 5.56
CA PHE A 118 6.82 -10.36 4.20
C PHE A 118 7.84 -11.06 3.30
N GLU A 119 7.42 -11.34 2.07
CA GLU A 119 8.27 -11.93 1.04
C GLU A 119 8.56 -10.92 -0.06
N VAL A 120 9.81 -10.89 -0.53
CA VAL A 120 10.19 -10.09 -1.69
C VAL A 120 9.71 -10.77 -2.95
N TYR A 121 8.92 -10.09 -3.77
CA TYR A 121 8.50 -10.61 -5.06
C TYR A 121 9.08 -9.82 -6.24
N GLY A 122 9.80 -8.75 -5.99
CA GLY A 122 10.46 -7.98 -7.04
C GLY A 122 11.49 -7.02 -6.47
N PHE A 123 12.46 -6.66 -7.32
CA PHE A 123 13.49 -5.69 -6.97
C PHE A 123 13.88 -4.91 -8.24
N LEU A 124 13.97 -3.59 -8.11
CA LEU A 124 14.42 -2.71 -9.20
C LEU A 124 15.59 -1.87 -8.73
N GLU A 125 16.68 -1.90 -9.51
CA GLU A 125 17.81 -1.02 -9.29
C GLU A 125 17.54 0.37 -9.86
N ASP A 126 18.14 1.40 -9.25
CA ASP A 126 18.06 2.78 -9.70
C ASP A 126 16.63 3.32 -9.81
N VAL A 127 15.76 2.86 -8.93
CA VAL A 127 14.39 3.32 -8.80
C VAL A 127 14.15 3.62 -7.33
N PRO A 128 13.70 4.80 -6.96
CA PRO A 128 13.30 5.94 -7.81
C PRO A 128 14.45 6.85 -8.24
N MET A 129 15.67 6.56 -7.81
CA MET A 129 16.83 7.42 -8.09
C MET A 129 18.09 6.57 -8.26
N PRO A 130 19.12 7.11 -8.93
CA PRO A 130 20.38 6.39 -9.10
C PRO A 130 20.99 5.95 -7.76
N GLY A 131 21.49 4.73 -7.71
CA GLY A 131 22.15 4.17 -6.52
C GLY A 131 21.21 3.64 -5.46
N VAL A 132 19.92 3.73 -5.68
CA VAL A 132 18.89 3.22 -4.76
C VAL A 132 18.10 2.13 -5.48
N GLY A 133 17.85 1.04 -4.79
CA GLY A 133 16.94 0.00 -5.28
C GLY A 133 15.67 -0.04 -4.45
N VAL A 134 14.62 -0.62 -5.02
CA VAL A 134 13.35 -0.79 -4.32
C VAL A 134 12.94 -2.26 -4.33
N TYR A 135 12.58 -2.76 -3.15
CA TYR A 135 12.01 -4.09 -2.96
C TYR A 135 10.50 -4.00 -2.93
N TYR A 136 9.84 -4.89 -3.66
CA TYR A 136 8.39 -5.05 -3.66
C TYR A 136 8.07 -6.27 -2.81
N MET A 137 7.24 -6.10 -1.79
CA MET A 137 7.03 -7.12 -0.78
C MET A 137 5.55 -7.37 -0.53
N ILE A 138 5.22 -8.61 -0.15
CA ILE A 138 3.86 -9.04 0.12
C ILE A 138 3.80 -9.92 1.37
N TYR A 139 2.75 -9.75 2.15
CA TYR A 139 2.38 -10.64 3.24
C TYR A 139 0.97 -11.17 2.95
N ARG A 140 0.82 -12.50 2.93
CA ARG A 140 -0.49 -13.12 2.70
C ARG A 140 -1.08 -13.58 4.02
N LEU A 141 -2.31 -13.12 4.28
CA LEU A 141 -3.08 -13.57 5.43
C LEU A 141 -3.86 -14.83 5.06
N LYS A 142 -4.05 -15.66 6.05
CA LYS A 142 -4.84 -16.88 5.87
C LYS A 142 -6.22 -16.72 6.47
#